data_4b4ca6e7be5da2044fab90664f5c4161
#
_entry.id   4b4ca6e7be5da2044fab90664f5c4161
#
_cell.length_a   1.000
_cell.length_b   1.000
_cell.length_c   1.000
_cell.angle_alpha   90.00
_cell.angle_beta   90.00
_cell.angle_gamma   90.00
#
_symmetry.space_group_name_H-M   'P 1'
#
loop_
_entity.id
_entity.type
_entity.pdbx_description
1 polymer ?
#
loop_
_entity_poly.entity_id
_entity_poly.type
_entity_poly.pdbx_seq_one_letter_code
_entity_poly.pdbx_strand_id
1 'polypeptide(L)'
;GGIARNAGASVRLIERKTGLLTASDIADNINPDDVHQPVTKLVALENTCNRGGGNCYDINEIKAIKEFCDKIGLPVHLDGARLFNAIVKKGHSAEDYGACFDSISICLSKGLGAPLGSLLLGDAHFIKTARRNRKVLGGGMRQVGIVASAGTYALNHHVDRLKDDHEHAQIIANALANCSWINQVLDVETNIIVASLKDDFEPLKFLHKLEDDGVLAIPFGKGKIRMVTHLDVSPENVEKVVESLKF
;
A
#
# COMPACT_ATOMS: atom_id res chain seq x y z
N GLY A 1 5.25 -3.98 15.69
CA GLY A 1 6.40 -4.15 16.63
C GLY A 1 7.77 -4.20 15.94
N GLY A 2 7.86 -4.44 14.64
CA GLY A 2 9.12 -4.63 13.91
C GLY A 2 10.05 -3.41 13.97
N ILE A 3 9.53 -2.21 13.84
CA ILE A 3 10.31 -0.96 13.91
C ILE A 3 10.94 -0.84 15.30
N ALA A 4 10.15 -0.95 16.36
CA ALA A 4 10.65 -0.86 17.73
C ALA A 4 11.71 -1.93 18.02
N ARG A 5 11.47 -3.19 17.62
CA ARG A 5 12.41 -4.29 17.85
C ARG A 5 13.73 -4.12 17.10
N ASN A 6 13.67 -3.72 15.82
CA ASN A 6 14.85 -3.75 14.94
C ASN A 6 15.60 -2.42 14.91
N ALA A 7 14.91 -1.30 15.09
CA ALA A 7 15.50 0.04 15.04
C ALA A 7 15.57 0.72 16.41
N GLY A 8 14.96 0.15 17.47
CA GLY A 8 14.89 0.78 18.79
C GLY A 8 14.12 2.11 18.79
N ALA A 9 13.28 2.31 17.77
CA ALA A 9 12.54 3.55 17.59
C ALA A 9 11.08 3.40 18.07
N SER A 10 10.58 4.41 18.77
CA SER A 10 9.14 4.54 19.03
C SER A 10 8.43 5.08 17.78
N VAL A 11 7.17 4.69 17.59
CA VAL A 11 6.36 5.11 16.44
C VAL A 11 5.15 5.88 16.96
N ARG A 12 4.95 7.09 16.47
CA ARG A 12 3.70 7.84 16.61
C ARG A 12 2.84 7.56 15.40
N LEU A 13 1.69 6.93 15.62
CA LEU A 13 0.70 6.71 14.58
C LEU A 13 -0.22 7.93 14.48
N ILE A 14 -0.40 8.45 13.26
CA ILE A 14 -1.36 9.50 12.96
C ILE A 14 -2.53 8.85 12.23
N GLU A 15 -3.70 8.82 12.86
CA GLU A 15 -4.86 8.17 12.30
C GLU A 15 -5.67 9.14 11.42
N ARG A 16 -5.95 8.73 10.20
CA ARG A 16 -6.86 9.39 9.26
C ARG A 16 -7.79 8.36 8.64
N LYS A 17 -9.02 8.75 8.36
CA LYS A 17 -10.02 7.85 7.77
C LYS A 17 -9.56 7.26 6.43
N THR A 18 -8.89 8.05 5.62
CA THR A 18 -8.29 7.64 4.34
C THR A 18 -6.88 7.08 4.48
N GLY A 19 -6.22 7.31 5.61
CA GLY A 19 -4.81 7.01 5.84
C GLY A 19 -3.85 8.01 5.18
N LEU A 20 -4.35 9.01 4.46
CA LEU A 20 -3.54 10.03 3.81
C LEU A 20 -3.35 11.22 4.75
N LEU A 21 -2.10 11.58 5.03
CA LEU A 21 -1.72 12.67 5.92
C LEU A 21 -1.52 13.97 5.12
N THR A 22 -1.66 15.09 5.81
CA THR A 22 -1.33 16.43 5.30
C THR A 22 -0.09 16.98 6.01
N ALA A 23 0.48 18.05 5.47
CA ALA A 23 1.59 18.75 6.12
C ALA A 23 1.19 19.25 7.52
N SER A 24 -0.05 19.69 7.71
CA SER A 24 -0.58 20.09 9.03
C SER A 24 -0.62 18.93 10.00
N ASP A 25 -1.07 17.75 9.56
CA ASP A 25 -1.08 16.58 10.44
C ASP A 25 0.31 16.23 10.97
N ILE A 26 1.31 16.38 10.11
CA ILE A 26 2.70 16.12 10.50
C ILE A 26 3.17 17.18 11.48
N ALA A 27 2.93 18.46 11.18
CA ALA A 27 3.32 19.58 12.05
C ALA A 27 2.77 19.43 13.47
N ASP A 28 1.49 19.06 13.59
CA ASP A 28 0.79 18.87 14.87
C ASP A 28 1.30 17.66 15.67
N ASN A 29 2.08 16.78 15.01
CA ASN A 29 2.58 15.54 15.59
C ASN A 29 4.12 15.48 15.76
N ILE A 30 4.84 16.56 15.47
CA ILE A 30 6.26 16.69 15.83
C ILE A 30 6.39 16.85 17.35
N ASN A 31 7.22 16.02 17.97
CA ASN A 31 7.49 16.19 19.39
C ASN A 31 8.27 17.49 19.64
N PRO A 32 7.93 18.26 20.68
CA PRO A 32 8.71 19.41 21.07
C PRO A 32 10.11 19.01 21.55
N ASP A 33 11.01 19.99 21.65
CA ASP A 33 12.31 19.79 22.29
C ASP A 33 12.13 19.70 23.83
N ASP A 34 11.80 18.49 24.28
CA ASP A 34 11.53 18.16 25.68
C ASP A 34 12.22 16.84 26.03
N VAL A 35 13.01 16.86 27.12
CA VAL A 35 13.79 15.70 27.59
C VAL A 35 12.93 14.48 27.93
N HIS A 36 11.63 14.66 28.15
CA HIS A 36 10.68 13.56 28.43
C HIS A 36 10.08 12.94 27.17
N GLN A 37 10.39 13.47 25.99
CA GLN A 37 9.84 13.00 24.73
C GLN A 37 10.92 12.54 23.75
N PRO A 38 10.68 11.48 22.96
CA PRO A 38 11.63 11.07 21.95
C PRO A 38 11.70 12.14 20.83
N VAL A 39 12.92 12.41 20.35
CA VAL A 39 13.12 13.32 19.22
C VAL A 39 12.55 12.70 17.95
N THR A 40 11.68 13.43 17.24
CA THR A 40 11.19 13.01 15.93
C THR A 40 12.33 12.98 14.92
N LYS A 41 12.52 11.86 14.21
CA LYS A 41 13.66 11.64 13.31
C LYS A 41 13.28 11.27 11.89
N LEU A 42 12.01 10.91 11.66
CA LEU A 42 11.55 10.42 10.36
C LEU A 42 10.05 10.63 10.24
N VAL A 43 9.61 11.06 9.08
CA VAL A 43 8.21 10.95 8.63
C VAL A 43 8.11 9.77 7.68
N ALA A 44 7.10 8.93 7.84
CA ALA A 44 6.83 7.83 6.93
C ALA A 44 5.41 7.93 6.38
N LEU A 45 5.28 7.87 5.06
CA LEU A 45 4.01 7.83 4.33
C LEU A 45 3.84 6.47 3.66
N GLU A 46 2.59 6.06 3.39
CA GLU A 46 2.28 4.86 2.61
C GLU A 46 1.49 5.24 1.34
N ASN A 47 1.95 4.81 0.15
CA ASN A 47 1.23 5.01 -1.10
C ASN A 47 1.32 3.74 -2.01
N THR A 48 0.19 3.15 -2.40
CA THR A 48 -1.19 3.46 -2.02
C THR A 48 -1.47 3.02 -0.58
N CYS A 49 -2.34 3.74 0.14
CA CYS A 49 -2.63 3.41 1.52
C CYS A 49 -3.51 2.15 1.64
N ASN A 50 -2.93 1.07 2.17
CA ASN A 50 -3.60 -0.23 2.26
C ASN A 50 -4.85 -0.19 3.16
N ARG A 51 -4.73 0.41 4.35
CA ARG A 51 -5.87 0.50 5.28
C ARG A 51 -6.92 1.52 4.87
N GLY A 52 -6.55 2.48 4.04
CA GLY A 52 -7.46 3.44 3.42
C GLY A 52 -8.24 2.88 2.22
N GLY A 53 -8.01 1.61 1.83
CA GLY A 53 -8.70 1.02 0.66
C GLY A 53 -7.97 1.21 -0.66
N GLY A 54 -6.66 1.44 -0.62
CA GLY A 54 -5.85 1.62 -1.84
C GLY A 54 -5.85 3.07 -2.36
N ASN A 55 -6.17 4.03 -1.52
CA ASN A 55 -6.17 5.45 -1.85
C ASN A 55 -4.78 5.94 -2.24
N CYS A 56 -4.75 6.89 -3.17
CA CYS A 56 -3.55 7.53 -3.67
C CYS A 56 -3.44 8.96 -3.17
N TYR A 57 -2.26 9.36 -2.75
CA TYR A 57 -1.95 10.77 -2.50
C TYR A 57 -2.09 11.62 -3.77
N ASP A 58 -2.53 12.87 -3.61
CA ASP A 58 -2.24 13.93 -4.56
C ASP A 58 -0.75 14.27 -4.46
N ILE A 59 -0.07 14.39 -5.59
CA ILE A 59 1.37 14.69 -5.64
C ILE A 59 1.70 16.06 -5.01
N ASN A 60 0.79 17.01 -5.08
CA ASN A 60 0.97 18.34 -4.49
C ASN A 60 0.94 18.27 -2.96
N GLU A 61 0.11 17.39 -2.39
CA GLU A 61 0.11 17.14 -0.94
C GLU A 61 1.44 16.51 -0.48
N ILE A 62 1.96 15.54 -1.25
CA ILE A 62 3.29 14.96 -0.98
C ILE A 62 4.38 16.04 -1.05
N LYS A 63 4.35 16.91 -2.05
CA LYS A 63 5.29 18.03 -2.19
C LYS A 63 5.20 19.01 -1.01
N ALA A 64 3.99 19.33 -0.55
CA ALA A 64 3.79 20.17 0.61
C ALA A 64 4.35 19.55 1.91
N ILE A 65 4.16 18.24 2.07
CA ILE A 65 4.77 17.49 3.18
C ILE A 65 6.29 17.52 3.10
N LYS A 66 6.87 17.26 1.92
CA LYS A 66 8.33 17.28 1.73
C LYS A 66 8.90 18.65 2.01
N GLU A 67 8.27 19.70 1.48
CA GLU A 67 8.71 21.10 1.72
C GLU A 67 8.67 21.46 3.21
N PHE A 68 7.63 21.06 3.92
CA PHE A 68 7.55 21.24 5.37
C PHE A 68 8.69 20.53 6.09
N CYS A 69 8.89 19.24 5.79
CA CYS A 69 9.90 18.41 6.42
C CYS A 69 11.33 18.92 6.14
N ASP A 70 11.60 19.40 4.93
CA ASP A 70 12.91 20.00 4.56
C ASP A 70 13.23 21.24 5.38
N LYS A 71 12.24 22.10 5.62
CA LYS A 71 12.41 23.32 6.44
C LYS A 71 12.86 23.02 7.87
N ILE A 72 12.49 21.85 8.40
CA ILE A 72 12.86 21.43 9.76
C ILE A 72 13.93 20.33 9.80
N GLY A 73 14.51 19.99 8.64
CA GLY A 73 15.59 18.99 8.51
C GLY A 73 15.15 17.57 8.82
N LEU A 74 13.88 17.22 8.55
CA LEU A 74 13.30 15.92 8.84
C LEU A 74 13.15 15.07 7.56
N PRO A 75 13.85 13.93 7.45
CA PRO A 75 13.74 13.08 6.27
C PRO A 75 12.35 12.44 6.14
N VAL A 76 11.96 12.16 4.89
CA VAL A 76 10.67 11.53 4.55
C VAL A 76 10.91 10.19 3.84
N HIS A 77 10.33 9.13 4.38
CA HIS A 77 10.32 7.78 3.79
C HIS A 77 8.97 7.45 3.18
N LEU A 78 8.97 6.82 2.01
CA LEU A 78 7.77 6.24 1.41
C LEU A 78 7.77 4.72 1.55
N ASP A 79 6.77 4.17 2.25
CA ASP A 79 6.34 2.79 1.99
C ASP A 79 5.55 2.78 0.68
N GLY A 80 6.26 2.52 -0.39
CA GLY A 80 5.76 2.44 -1.75
C GLY A 80 5.41 1.01 -2.16
N ALA A 81 4.92 0.19 -1.23
CA ALA A 81 4.61 -1.22 -1.49
C ALA A 81 3.68 -1.42 -2.70
N ARG A 82 2.88 -0.40 -3.04
CA ARG A 82 2.01 -0.34 -4.23
C ARG A 82 2.18 0.97 -5.00
N LEU A 83 3.36 1.55 -5.00
CA LEU A 83 3.62 2.83 -5.63
C LEU A 83 3.26 2.84 -7.13
N PHE A 84 3.53 1.76 -7.85
CA PHE A 84 3.19 1.68 -9.28
C PHE A 84 1.68 1.69 -9.54
N ASN A 85 0.84 1.24 -8.60
CA ASN A 85 -0.60 1.46 -8.70
C ASN A 85 -0.95 2.96 -8.63
N ALA A 86 -0.31 3.72 -7.73
CA ALA A 86 -0.51 5.17 -7.66
C ALA A 86 0.01 5.88 -8.92
N ILE A 87 1.17 5.49 -9.44
CA ILE A 87 1.75 6.01 -10.69
C ILE A 87 0.77 5.85 -11.85
N VAL A 88 0.27 4.64 -12.06
CA VAL A 88 -0.67 4.33 -13.16
C VAL A 88 -2.01 5.06 -12.95
N LYS A 89 -2.50 5.14 -11.71
CA LYS A 89 -3.78 5.81 -11.42
C LYS A 89 -3.73 7.32 -11.58
N LYS A 90 -2.65 7.95 -11.13
CA LYS A 90 -2.53 9.42 -11.10
C LYS A 90 -1.82 9.98 -12.33
N GLY A 91 -1.14 9.15 -13.14
CA GLY A 91 -0.45 9.55 -14.36
C GLY A 91 0.82 10.37 -14.12
N HIS A 92 1.40 10.31 -12.92
CA HIS A 92 2.70 10.93 -12.62
C HIS A 92 3.84 9.95 -12.89
N SER A 93 5.03 10.46 -13.13
CA SER A 93 6.21 9.64 -13.38
C SER A 93 6.81 9.09 -12.07
N ALA A 94 7.67 8.06 -12.20
CA ALA A 94 8.42 7.55 -11.06
C ALA A 94 9.41 8.61 -10.52
N GLU A 95 9.93 9.47 -11.38
CA GLU A 95 10.82 10.58 -11.04
C GLU A 95 10.11 11.63 -10.20
N ASP A 96 8.84 11.93 -10.51
CA ASP A 96 8.03 12.89 -9.72
C ASP A 96 7.89 12.43 -8.27
N TYR A 97 7.65 11.13 -8.06
CA TYR A 97 7.61 10.56 -6.72
C TYR A 97 9.01 10.48 -6.10
N GLY A 98 10.01 10.09 -6.88
CA GLY A 98 11.41 10.00 -6.43
C GLY A 98 11.94 11.29 -5.86
N ALA A 99 11.56 12.42 -6.45
CA ALA A 99 11.96 13.76 -6.01
C ALA A 99 11.36 14.19 -4.66
N CYS A 100 10.31 13.51 -4.19
CA CYS A 100 9.58 13.88 -2.97
C CYS A 100 10.04 13.13 -1.71
N PHE A 101 10.96 12.16 -1.82
CA PHE A 101 11.33 11.31 -0.70
C PHE A 101 12.83 11.11 -0.58
N ASP A 102 13.32 11.02 0.65
CA ASP A 102 14.73 10.71 0.94
C ASP A 102 15.00 9.20 0.79
N SER A 103 13.97 8.39 0.99
CA SER A 103 14.04 6.94 0.73
C SER A 103 12.67 6.37 0.39
N ILE A 104 12.66 5.32 -0.44
CA ILE A 104 11.45 4.65 -0.90
C ILE A 104 11.65 3.13 -0.83
N SER A 105 10.69 2.40 -0.27
CA SER A 105 10.60 0.96 -0.42
C SER A 105 9.53 0.58 -1.45
N ILE A 106 9.81 -0.38 -2.33
CA ILE A 106 8.90 -0.85 -3.38
C ILE A 106 8.79 -2.37 -3.29
N CYS A 107 7.57 -2.92 -3.25
CA CYS A 107 7.36 -4.35 -3.39
C CYS A 107 7.25 -4.75 -4.87
N LEU A 108 8.01 -5.77 -5.26
CA LEU A 108 7.92 -6.40 -6.58
C LEU A 108 6.90 -7.57 -6.58
N SER A 109 6.64 -8.16 -5.42
CA SER A 109 5.85 -9.38 -5.21
C SER A 109 4.37 -9.13 -4.90
N LYS A 110 3.81 -8.02 -5.36
CA LYS A 110 2.38 -7.67 -5.26
C LYS A 110 1.80 -7.53 -6.68
N GLY A 111 1.14 -6.44 -7.01
CA GLY A 111 0.54 -6.22 -8.34
C GLY A 111 1.51 -6.33 -9.51
N LEU A 112 2.81 -6.12 -9.29
CA LEU A 112 3.84 -6.34 -10.30
C LEU A 112 4.10 -7.82 -10.59
N GLY A 113 3.66 -8.77 -9.75
CA GLY A 113 3.68 -10.19 -10.02
C GLY A 113 5.05 -10.86 -10.00
N ALA A 114 6.10 -10.23 -9.48
CA ALA A 114 7.37 -10.94 -9.27
C ALA A 114 7.23 -11.98 -8.15
N PRO A 115 7.93 -13.12 -8.20
CA PRO A 115 7.77 -14.22 -7.24
C PRO A 115 8.14 -13.82 -5.81
N LEU A 116 9.06 -12.87 -5.65
CA LEU A 116 9.46 -12.32 -4.36
C LEU A 116 10.26 -11.03 -4.55
N GLY A 117 10.45 -10.28 -3.47
CA GLY A 117 11.41 -9.19 -3.40
C GLY A 117 10.79 -7.81 -3.18
N SER A 118 11.65 -6.98 -2.60
CA SER A 118 11.41 -5.54 -2.45
C SER A 118 12.70 -4.80 -2.76
N LEU A 119 12.56 -3.60 -3.27
CA LEU A 119 13.66 -2.67 -3.50
C LEU A 119 13.63 -1.58 -2.42
N LEU A 120 14.80 -1.17 -1.98
CA LEU A 120 14.98 0.03 -1.17
C LEU A 120 15.80 1.03 -1.98
N LEU A 121 15.26 2.21 -2.17
CA LEU A 121 15.83 3.31 -2.92
C LEU A 121 16.23 4.45 -1.96
N GLY A 122 17.27 5.19 -2.30
CA GLY A 122 17.79 6.32 -1.56
C GLY A 122 19.16 6.72 -2.09
N ASP A 123 19.81 7.68 -1.45
CA ASP A 123 21.16 8.08 -1.84
C ASP A 123 22.20 6.97 -1.62
N ALA A 124 23.39 7.14 -2.18
CA ALA A 124 24.46 6.15 -2.13
C ALA A 124 24.95 5.87 -0.70
N HIS A 125 24.94 6.88 0.18
CA HIS A 125 25.38 6.71 1.58
C HIS A 125 24.36 5.90 2.37
N PHE A 126 23.08 6.22 2.24
CA PHE A 126 21.97 5.48 2.84
C PHE A 126 21.97 4.02 2.38
N ILE A 127 22.07 3.78 1.08
CA ILE A 127 22.06 2.42 0.51
C ILE A 127 23.29 1.62 0.94
N LYS A 128 24.46 2.24 1.08
CA LYS A 128 25.66 1.58 1.61
C LYS A 128 25.41 1.03 3.03
N THR A 129 24.76 1.81 3.89
CA THR A 129 24.39 1.40 5.25
C THR A 129 23.28 0.35 5.23
N ALA A 130 22.25 0.55 4.44
CA ALA A 130 21.14 -0.38 4.29
C ALA A 130 21.58 -1.78 3.83
N ARG A 131 22.58 -1.89 2.94
CA ARG A 131 23.14 -3.18 2.52
C ARG A 131 23.77 -3.98 3.68
N ARG A 132 24.37 -3.32 4.66
CA ARG A 132 24.89 -3.98 5.88
C ARG A 132 23.73 -4.49 6.74
N ASN A 133 22.72 -3.65 6.97
CA ASN A 133 21.54 -4.02 7.72
C ASN A 133 20.78 -5.18 7.05
N ARG A 134 20.65 -5.16 5.72
CA ARG A 134 20.08 -6.27 4.95
C ARG A 134 20.78 -7.59 5.25
N LYS A 135 22.12 -7.58 5.32
CA LYS A 135 22.89 -8.80 5.63
C LYS A 135 22.61 -9.31 7.03
N VAL A 136 22.57 -8.41 8.02
CA VAL A 136 22.26 -8.74 9.43
C VAL A 136 20.86 -9.32 9.59
N LEU A 137 19.89 -8.77 8.85
CA LEU A 137 18.49 -9.20 8.87
C LEU A 137 18.20 -10.45 8.02
N GLY A 138 19.25 -11.12 7.48
CA GLY A 138 19.10 -12.34 6.70
C GLY A 138 18.84 -12.16 5.20
N GLY A 139 18.69 -10.91 4.72
CA GLY A 139 18.39 -10.60 3.31
C GLY A 139 19.60 -10.59 2.36
N GLY A 140 20.76 -11.08 2.79
CA GLY A 140 21.99 -11.13 1.98
C GLY A 140 22.09 -12.37 1.09
N MET A 141 21.08 -12.63 0.28
CA MET A 141 21.01 -13.77 -0.63
C MET A 141 22.14 -13.73 -1.66
N ARG A 142 22.81 -14.89 -1.87
CA ARG A 142 23.73 -15.08 -2.99
C ARG A 142 22.97 -15.44 -4.27
N GLN A 143 23.57 -15.20 -5.43
CA GLN A 143 22.95 -15.46 -6.75
C GLN A 143 21.54 -14.86 -6.89
N VAL A 144 21.29 -13.75 -6.20
CA VAL A 144 20.00 -13.05 -6.22
C VAL A 144 19.59 -12.57 -7.62
N GLY A 145 20.52 -12.53 -8.57
CA GLY A 145 20.26 -12.20 -9.97
C GLY A 145 19.16 -13.05 -10.62
N ILE A 146 19.01 -14.31 -10.22
CA ILE A 146 17.93 -15.19 -10.69
C ILE A 146 16.56 -14.60 -10.32
N VAL A 147 16.41 -14.12 -9.09
CA VAL A 147 15.18 -13.49 -8.61
C VAL A 147 15.04 -12.07 -9.12
N ALA A 148 16.14 -11.32 -9.17
CA ALA A 148 16.16 -9.94 -9.65
C ALA A 148 15.74 -9.84 -11.13
N SER A 149 16.06 -10.85 -11.96
CA SER A 149 15.61 -10.88 -13.36
C SER A 149 14.10 -10.93 -13.49
N ALA A 150 13.40 -11.66 -12.60
CA ALA A 150 11.94 -11.64 -12.54
C ALA A 150 11.40 -10.26 -12.15
N GLY A 151 12.07 -9.56 -11.23
CA GLY A 151 11.74 -8.18 -10.89
C GLY A 151 11.95 -7.21 -12.06
N THR A 152 13.04 -7.37 -12.81
CA THR A 152 13.30 -6.58 -14.03
C THR A 152 12.21 -6.83 -15.08
N TYR A 153 11.84 -8.09 -15.30
CA TYR A 153 10.74 -8.44 -16.19
C TYR A 153 9.43 -7.77 -15.76
N ALA A 154 9.08 -7.88 -14.49
CA ALA A 154 7.86 -7.29 -13.94
C ALA A 154 7.80 -5.76 -14.12
N LEU A 155 8.91 -5.06 -13.87
CA LEU A 155 8.99 -3.61 -14.07
C LEU A 155 8.84 -3.21 -15.55
N ASN A 156 9.34 -4.02 -16.47
CA ASN A 156 9.29 -3.73 -17.90
C ASN A 156 7.95 -4.10 -18.55
N HIS A 157 7.18 -5.03 -17.97
CA HIS A 157 6.02 -5.62 -18.64
C HIS A 157 4.72 -5.56 -17.84
N HIS A 158 4.77 -5.35 -16.52
CA HIS A 158 3.57 -5.45 -15.68
C HIS A 158 3.07 -4.11 -15.13
N VAL A 159 3.78 -3.00 -15.35
CA VAL A 159 3.37 -1.70 -14.81
C VAL A 159 2.08 -1.24 -15.50
N ASP A 160 2.07 -1.17 -16.81
CA ASP A 160 0.92 -0.63 -17.57
C ASP A 160 -0.36 -1.45 -17.39
N ARG A 161 -0.22 -2.77 -17.19
CA ARG A 161 -1.38 -3.63 -16.96
C ARG A 161 -2.04 -3.46 -15.59
N LEU A 162 -1.43 -2.74 -14.64
CA LEU A 162 -2.08 -2.44 -13.35
C LEU A 162 -3.41 -1.70 -13.52
N LYS A 163 -3.62 -1.01 -14.63
CA LYS A 163 -4.93 -0.43 -14.99
C LYS A 163 -6.04 -1.48 -15.07
N ASP A 164 -5.72 -2.68 -15.55
CA ASP A 164 -6.69 -3.78 -15.67
C ASP A 164 -7.13 -4.23 -14.27
N ASP A 165 -6.19 -4.30 -13.31
CA ASP A 165 -6.50 -4.58 -11.91
C ASP A 165 -7.43 -3.51 -11.31
N HIS A 166 -7.22 -2.23 -11.66
CA HIS A 166 -8.06 -1.13 -11.19
C HIS A 166 -9.48 -1.22 -11.77
N GLU A 167 -9.60 -1.54 -13.05
CA GLU A 167 -10.89 -1.74 -13.73
C GLU A 167 -11.65 -2.93 -13.14
N HIS A 168 -10.98 -4.07 -12.93
CA HIS A 168 -11.53 -5.24 -12.27
C HIS A 168 -12.03 -4.94 -10.86
N ALA A 169 -11.24 -4.20 -10.08
CA ALA A 169 -11.63 -3.78 -8.74
C ALA A 169 -12.87 -2.90 -8.76
N GLN A 170 -12.99 -1.98 -9.72
CA GLN A 170 -14.14 -1.10 -9.85
C GLN A 170 -15.43 -1.87 -10.22
N ILE A 171 -15.32 -2.88 -11.10
CA ILE A 171 -16.47 -3.74 -11.46
C ILE A 171 -16.98 -4.49 -10.23
N ILE A 172 -16.08 -5.11 -9.46
CA ILE A 172 -16.42 -5.84 -8.23
C ILE A 172 -17.01 -4.89 -7.18
N ALA A 173 -16.44 -3.69 -7.01
CA ALA A 173 -16.93 -2.70 -6.06
C ALA A 173 -18.36 -2.24 -6.41
N ASN A 174 -18.65 -2.02 -7.69
CA ASN A 174 -19.99 -1.66 -8.15
C ASN A 174 -21.00 -2.79 -7.90
N ALA A 175 -20.61 -4.04 -8.09
CA ALA A 175 -21.44 -5.19 -7.76
C ALA A 175 -21.73 -5.29 -6.25
N LEU A 176 -20.69 -5.14 -5.42
CA LEU A 176 -20.83 -5.12 -3.96
C LEU A 176 -21.74 -4.00 -3.47
N ALA A 177 -21.65 -2.81 -4.05
CA ALA A 177 -22.49 -1.67 -3.67
C ALA A 177 -23.99 -1.91 -3.89
N ASN A 178 -24.34 -2.85 -4.79
CA ASN A 178 -25.73 -3.23 -5.06
C ASN A 178 -26.22 -4.40 -4.17
N CYS A 179 -25.37 -4.98 -3.33
CA CYS A 179 -25.74 -6.08 -2.46
C CYS A 179 -26.51 -5.58 -1.23
N SER A 180 -27.64 -6.22 -0.92
CA SER A 180 -28.52 -5.83 0.19
C SER A 180 -27.87 -5.93 1.57
N TRP A 181 -26.84 -6.74 1.72
CA TRP A 181 -26.09 -7.02 2.95
C TRP A 181 -24.85 -6.14 3.12
N ILE A 182 -24.48 -5.32 2.11
CA ILE A 182 -23.43 -4.32 2.23
C ILE A 182 -23.99 -3.03 2.83
N ASN A 183 -23.26 -2.47 3.77
CA ASN A 183 -23.52 -1.15 4.33
C ASN A 183 -22.83 -0.06 3.52
N GLN A 184 -21.55 -0.26 3.19
CA GLN A 184 -20.75 0.70 2.43
C GLN A 184 -19.60 0.01 1.74
N VAL A 185 -19.28 0.42 0.51
CA VAL A 185 -18.00 0.16 -0.16
C VAL A 185 -17.19 1.45 -0.10
N LEU A 186 -15.93 1.37 0.31
CA LEU A 186 -15.02 2.53 0.24
C LEU A 186 -14.74 2.88 -1.22
N ASP A 187 -14.40 4.14 -1.48
CA ASP A 187 -14.00 4.58 -2.81
C ASP A 187 -12.80 3.74 -3.29
N VAL A 188 -12.94 3.13 -4.47
CA VAL A 188 -11.93 2.27 -5.06
C VAL A 188 -11.14 3.07 -6.08
N GLU A 189 -9.93 3.49 -5.71
CA GLU A 189 -9.03 4.19 -6.64
C GLU A 189 -8.13 3.21 -7.41
N THR A 190 -7.73 2.12 -6.79
CA THR A 190 -6.77 1.15 -7.35
C THR A 190 -7.31 -0.28 -7.26
N ASN A 191 -6.49 -1.23 -6.89
CA ASN A 191 -6.79 -2.65 -6.91
C ASN A 191 -7.30 -3.21 -5.56
N ILE A 192 -7.61 -2.38 -4.59
CA ILE A 192 -8.10 -2.80 -3.26
C ILE A 192 -9.56 -2.41 -3.12
N ILE A 193 -10.39 -3.36 -2.76
CA ILE A 193 -11.81 -3.18 -2.48
C ILE A 193 -12.02 -3.44 -0.99
N VAL A 194 -12.60 -2.47 -0.28
CA VAL A 194 -12.97 -2.63 1.13
C VAL A 194 -14.46 -2.35 1.25
N ALA A 195 -15.19 -3.32 1.78
CA ALA A 195 -16.62 -3.19 2.02
C ALA A 195 -16.95 -3.46 3.49
N SER A 196 -17.86 -2.69 4.07
CA SER A 196 -18.44 -2.94 5.38
C SER A 196 -19.78 -3.66 5.21
N LEU A 197 -20.00 -4.66 6.04
CA LEU A 197 -21.23 -5.42 6.12
C LEU A 197 -22.22 -4.71 7.04
N LYS A 198 -23.51 -4.96 6.88
CA LYS A 198 -24.53 -4.57 7.85
C LYS A 198 -24.36 -5.35 9.15
N ASP A 199 -24.81 -4.80 10.27
CA ASP A 199 -24.55 -5.33 11.62
C ASP A 199 -25.13 -6.74 11.88
N ASP A 200 -26.16 -7.11 11.14
CA ASP A 200 -26.81 -8.44 11.18
C ASP A 200 -26.11 -9.52 10.37
N PHE A 201 -25.04 -9.15 9.63
CA PHE A 201 -24.25 -10.11 8.84
C PHE A 201 -22.92 -10.48 9.53
N GLU A 202 -22.69 -11.79 9.63
CA GLU A 202 -21.40 -12.30 10.12
C GLU A 202 -20.36 -12.41 8.99
N PRO A 203 -19.25 -11.65 9.06
CA PRO A 203 -18.23 -11.65 8.00
C PRO A 203 -17.71 -13.04 7.64
N LEU A 204 -17.51 -13.91 8.65
CA LEU A 204 -16.98 -15.27 8.42
C LEU A 204 -17.92 -16.17 7.61
N LYS A 205 -19.22 -16.12 7.88
CA LYS A 205 -20.21 -16.90 7.10
C LYS A 205 -20.22 -16.48 5.63
N PHE A 206 -20.12 -15.15 5.41
CA PHE A 206 -20.05 -14.62 4.06
C PHE A 206 -18.76 -15.02 3.34
N LEU A 207 -17.62 -14.94 4.02
CA LEU A 207 -16.34 -15.33 3.46
C LEU A 207 -16.31 -16.83 3.10
N HIS A 208 -16.85 -17.70 3.93
CA HIS A 208 -16.98 -19.13 3.62
C HIS A 208 -17.84 -19.37 2.38
N LYS A 209 -18.96 -18.65 2.24
CA LYS A 209 -19.80 -18.79 1.04
C LYS A 209 -19.06 -18.36 -0.24
N LEU A 210 -18.32 -17.27 -0.19
CA LEU A 210 -17.47 -16.87 -1.32
C LEU A 210 -16.41 -17.94 -1.64
N GLU A 211 -15.79 -18.52 -0.60
CA GLU A 211 -14.78 -19.57 -0.74
C GLU A 211 -15.37 -20.83 -1.38
N ASP A 212 -16.60 -21.23 -1.01
CA ASP A 212 -17.32 -22.36 -1.64
C ASP A 212 -17.52 -22.12 -3.15
N ASP A 213 -17.70 -20.87 -3.56
CA ASP A 213 -17.77 -20.46 -4.96
C ASP A 213 -16.37 -20.28 -5.60
N GLY A 214 -15.29 -20.50 -4.84
CA GLY A 214 -13.90 -20.32 -5.28
C GLY A 214 -13.44 -18.86 -5.34
N VAL A 215 -14.10 -17.97 -4.61
CA VAL A 215 -13.74 -16.54 -4.48
C VAL A 215 -13.11 -16.31 -3.12
N LEU A 216 -11.85 -15.83 -3.12
CA LEU A 216 -11.13 -15.58 -1.88
C LEU A 216 -11.21 -14.10 -1.47
N ALA A 217 -11.62 -13.87 -0.25
CA ALA A 217 -11.60 -12.57 0.40
C ALA A 217 -11.14 -12.72 1.85
N ILE A 218 -10.76 -11.64 2.51
CA ILE A 218 -10.28 -11.69 3.89
C ILE A 218 -11.07 -10.73 4.79
N PRO A 219 -11.19 -11.03 6.10
CA PRO A 219 -11.71 -10.07 7.06
C PRO A 219 -10.75 -8.88 7.17
N PHE A 220 -11.31 -7.68 7.36
CA PHE A 220 -10.51 -6.43 7.38
C PHE A 220 -10.95 -5.49 8.50
N GLY A 221 -10.69 -5.88 9.73
CA GLY A 221 -11.19 -5.19 10.91
C GLY A 221 -12.63 -5.57 11.24
N LYS A 222 -13.27 -4.82 12.13
CA LYS A 222 -14.63 -5.13 12.60
C LYS A 222 -15.67 -4.89 11.49
N GLY A 223 -16.41 -5.92 11.13
CA GLY A 223 -17.52 -5.82 10.17
C GLY A 223 -17.12 -5.48 8.74
N LYS A 224 -15.84 -5.65 8.36
CA LYS A 224 -15.35 -5.34 7.01
C LYS A 224 -14.69 -6.53 6.36
N ILE A 225 -14.76 -6.56 5.04
CA ILE A 225 -14.04 -7.49 4.17
C ILE A 225 -13.14 -6.72 3.22
N ARG A 226 -12.09 -7.38 2.74
CA ARG A 226 -11.19 -6.85 1.73
C ARG A 226 -10.99 -7.87 0.61
N MET A 227 -11.09 -7.40 -0.62
CA MET A 227 -10.71 -8.09 -1.84
C MET A 227 -9.57 -7.33 -2.52
N VAL A 228 -8.76 -8.02 -3.32
CA VAL A 228 -7.65 -7.44 -4.06
C VAL A 228 -7.59 -8.09 -5.44
N THR A 229 -7.59 -7.28 -6.47
CA THR A 229 -7.34 -7.73 -7.86
C THR A 229 -5.86 -7.71 -8.18
N HIS A 230 -5.43 -8.61 -9.01
CA HIS A 230 -4.02 -8.79 -9.40
C HIS A 230 -3.91 -9.56 -10.73
N LEU A 231 -2.68 -9.76 -11.19
CA LEU A 231 -2.31 -10.38 -12.47
C LEU A 231 -3.07 -11.69 -12.80
N ASP A 232 -3.37 -12.51 -11.80
CA ASP A 232 -4.04 -13.81 -12.00
C ASP A 232 -5.57 -13.72 -11.99
N VAL A 233 -6.13 -12.50 -11.89
CA VAL A 233 -7.58 -12.27 -11.95
C VAL A 233 -7.96 -11.86 -13.37
N SER A 234 -8.54 -12.81 -14.12
CA SER A 234 -9.02 -12.56 -15.48
C SER A 234 -10.41 -11.89 -15.48
N PRO A 235 -10.86 -11.34 -16.64
CA PRO A 235 -12.24 -10.85 -16.77
C PRO A 235 -13.30 -11.91 -16.42
N GLU A 236 -13.08 -13.17 -16.80
CA GLU A 236 -13.99 -14.28 -16.48
C GLU A 236 -14.03 -14.55 -14.97
N ASN A 237 -12.89 -14.39 -14.27
CA ASN A 237 -12.88 -14.47 -12.82
C ASN A 237 -13.68 -13.32 -12.19
N VAL A 238 -13.62 -12.11 -12.74
CA VAL A 238 -14.42 -10.97 -12.28
C VAL A 238 -15.91 -11.23 -12.45
N GLU A 239 -16.34 -11.76 -13.62
CA GLU A 239 -17.72 -12.17 -13.85
C GLU A 239 -18.18 -13.19 -12.82
N LYS A 240 -17.37 -14.21 -12.53
CA LYS A 240 -17.64 -15.22 -11.52
C LYS A 240 -17.82 -14.59 -10.12
N VAL A 241 -16.95 -13.65 -9.73
CA VAL A 241 -17.09 -12.90 -8.47
C VAL A 241 -18.43 -12.17 -8.42
N VAL A 242 -18.78 -11.44 -9.48
CA VAL A 242 -20.05 -10.70 -9.56
C VAL A 242 -21.27 -11.63 -9.45
N GLU A 243 -21.21 -12.84 -10.03
CA GLU A 243 -22.26 -13.84 -9.88
C GLU A 243 -22.37 -14.38 -8.46
N SER A 244 -21.24 -14.68 -7.82
CA SER A 244 -21.18 -15.17 -6.44
C SER A 244 -21.67 -14.15 -5.40
N LEU A 245 -21.84 -12.89 -5.79
CA LEU A 245 -22.40 -11.85 -4.91
C LEU A 245 -23.94 -11.77 -4.94
N LYS A 246 -24.62 -12.50 -5.85
CA LYS A 246 -26.08 -12.48 -6.05
C LYS A 246 -26.81 -13.48 -5.14
N PHE A 247 -26.70 -13.34 -3.83
CA PHE A 247 -27.41 -14.24 -2.89
C PHE A 247 -28.18 -13.47 -1.81
#